data_877482e12d029c23cc56b9b01404d297
#
_entry.id   877482e12d029c23cc56b9b01404d297
#
_cell.length_a   1.000
_cell.length_b   1.000
_cell.length_c   1.000
_cell.angle_alpha   90.00
_cell.angle_beta   90.00
_cell.angle_gamma   90.00
#
_symmetry.space_group_name_H-M   'P 1'
#
loop_
_entity.id
_entity.type
_entity.pdbx_description
1 polymer ?
#
loop_
_entity_poly.entity_id
_entity_poly.type
_entity_poly.pdbx_seq_one_letter_code
_entity_poly.pdbx_strand_id
1 'polypeptide(L)'
;VIGIDKDGDGCGEPVLTYQKPKTSAKFPICTPQESDEFNTNILGLQWQWHGNINEKWHYCNPTDGYIRLYSYPVPDDYKSLWDVSNLLMQKVPAPSFTATTKLKFSPIEKYKGERAGLVVMGMDYAALAIENTDNGLVLSQVECLKADKGSTETANESVTLKNNEVYLRAQVTATGEKISNSEGGHDLVVMCQMYYSTNGKKFQKIGKEFQLKEGKWIGAKFGFVACQPAA
;
A
#
# COMPACT_ATOMS: atom_id res chain seq x y z
N VAL A 1 3.04 15.01 -28.24
CA VAL A 1 3.56 15.85 -29.34
C VAL A 1 2.38 16.45 -30.07
N ILE A 2 2.38 17.76 -30.22
CA ILE A 2 1.36 18.51 -30.93
C ILE A 2 1.89 18.78 -32.34
N GLY A 3 1.10 18.47 -33.35
CA GLY A 3 1.42 18.68 -34.75
C GLY A 3 1.01 20.06 -35.26
N ILE A 4 0.84 20.16 -36.57
CA ILE A 4 0.38 21.37 -37.23
C ILE A 4 -1.13 21.49 -37.02
N ASP A 5 -1.60 22.70 -36.76
CA ASP A 5 -3.03 23.04 -36.76
C ASP A 5 -3.56 22.89 -38.22
N LYS A 6 -4.47 21.96 -38.43
CA LYS A 6 -5.03 21.65 -39.75
C LYS A 6 -6.44 22.16 -39.93
N ASP A 7 -7.17 22.34 -38.84
CA ASP A 7 -8.57 22.76 -38.82
C ASP A 7 -8.74 24.26 -38.49
N GLY A 8 -7.65 24.93 -38.07
CA GLY A 8 -7.62 26.36 -37.84
C GLY A 8 -8.24 26.80 -36.52
N ASP A 9 -8.33 25.90 -35.54
CA ASP A 9 -8.88 26.18 -34.19
C ASP A 9 -7.87 26.86 -33.24
N GLY A 10 -6.63 27.04 -33.68
CA GLY A 10 -5.52 27.62 -32.90
C GLY A 10 -4.73 26.58 -32.10
N CYS A 11 -5.08 25.31 -32.21
CA CYS A 11 -4.40 24.19 -31.55
C CYS A 11 -3.83 23.24 -32.62
N GLY A 12 -2.67 22.68 -32.41
CA GLY A 12 -2.14 21.64 -33.31
C GLY A 12 -2.76 20.27 -33.01
N GLU A 13 -3.01 19.45 -34.04
CA GLU A 13 -3.56 18.11 -33.86
C GLU A 13 -2.60 17.17 -33.13
N PRO A 14 -3.13 16.16 -32.43
CA PRO A 14 -2.35 15.10 -31.82
C PRO A 14 -1.52 14.35 -32.89
N VAL A 15 -0.23 14.18 -32.65
CA VAL A 15 0.64 13.35 -33.51
C VAL A 15 0.49 11.89 -33.05
N LEU A 16 -0.27 11.11 -33.81
CA LEU A 16 -0.52 9.69 -33.51
C LEU A 16 0.66 8.78 -33.87
N THR A 17 1.46 9.17 -34.85
CA THR A 17 2.62 8.40 -35.31
C THR A 17 3.82 9.33 -35.47
N TYR A 18 4.92 8.98 -34.85
CA TYR A 18 6.15 9.75 -34.92
C TYR A 18 7.37 8.84 -35.03
N GLN A 19 8.39 9.30 -35.77
CA GLN A 19 9.63 8.54 -35.85
C GLN A 19 10.36 8.58 -34.51
N LYS A 20 10.73 7.39 -33.99
CA LYS A 20 11.50 7.31 -32.75
C LYS A 20 12.77 8.13 -32.82
N PRO A 21 13.02 9.03 -31.86
CA PRO A 21 14.25 9.82 -31.86
C PRO A 21 15.48 8.91 -31.83
N LYS A 22 16.50 9.27 -32.59
CA LYS A 22 17.81 8.60 -32.53
C LYS A 22 18.48 8.98 -31.22
N THR A 23 18.77 8.00 -30.37
CA THR A 23 19.55 8.20 -29.15
C THR A 23 20.91 7.55 -29.32
N SER A 24 21.97 8.23 -28.87
CA SER A 24 23.34 7.71 -28.93
C SER A 24 23.62 6.69 -27.83
N ALA A 25 22.87 6.73 -26.74
CA ALA A 25 23.05 5.83 -25.61
C ALA A 25 22.16 4.59 -25.72
N LYS A 26 22.77 3.43 -25.50
CA LYS A 26 22.03 2.16 -25.29
C LYS A 26 21.91 1.93 -23.82
N PHE A 27 20.68 1.96 -23.32
CA PHE A 27 20.38 1.60 -21.94
C PHE A 27 19.92 0.14 -21.88
N PRO A 28 20.38 -0.65 -20.92
CA PRO A 28 19.85 -1.99 -20.72
C PRO A 28 18.37 -1.90 -20.34
N ILE A 29 17.59 -2.88 -20.75
CA ILE A 29 16.24 -3.06 -20.24
C ILE A 29 16.39 -3.51 -18.78
N CYS A 30 15.77 -2.78 -17.87
CA CYS A 30 15.75 -3.13 -16.46
C CYS A 30 14.32 -3.18 -15.95
N THR A 31 14.09 -4.09 -14.99
CA THR A 31 12.83 -4.18 -14.25
C THR A 31 12.91 -3.24 -13.04
N PRO A 32 11.88 -2.42 -12.78
CA PRO A 32 11.82 -1.66 -11.54
C PRO A 32 11.95 -2.57 -10.31
N GLN A 33 12.60 -2.07 -9.28
CA GLN A 33 12.72 -2.79 -8.01
C GLN A 33 11.33 -2.91 -7.37
N GLU A 34 10.97 -4.12 -6.94
CA GLU A 34 9.70 -4.44 -6.27
C GLU A 34 9.92 -4.77 -4.80
N SER A 35 10.95 -5.56 -4.50
CA SER A 35 11.34 -5.92 -3.12
C SER A 35 12.40 -4.96 -2.59
N ASP A 36 12.40 -4.74 -1.28
CA ASP A 36 13.40 -3.90 -0.61
C ASP A 36 13.84 -4.54 0.71
N GLU A 37 15.14 -4.75 0.84
CA GLU A 37 15.77 -5.25 2.07
C GLU A 37 16.25 -4.09 2.95
N PHE A 38 15.95 -2.84 2.56
CA PHE A 38 16.33 -1.61 3.27
C PHE A 38 17.82 -1.53 3.64
N ASN A 39 18.67 -1.99 2.73
CA ASN A 39 20.13 -2.02 2.88
C ASN A 39 20.82 -0.73 2.42
N THR A 40 20.03 0.33 2.19
CA THR A 40 20.47 1.69 1.91
C THR A 40 19.90 2.65 2.94
N ASN A 41 20.55 3.80 3.12
CA ASN A 41 20.08 4.83 4.06
C ASN A 41 18.97 5.73 3.52
N ILE A 42 18.55 5.51 2.28
CA ILE A 42 17.46 6.22 1.62
C ILE A 42 16.47 5.23 1.02
N LEU A 43 15.22 5.64 0.96
CA LEU A 43 14.18 4.85 0.29
C LEU A 43 14.38 4.83 -1.22
N GLY A 44 14.17 3.68 -1.83
CA GLY A 44 14.17 3.52 -3.28
C GLY A 44 13.00 4.25 -3.96
N LEU A 45 13.10 4.44 -5.27
CA LEU A 45 12.11 5.18 -6.07
C LEU A 45 10.74 4.49 -6.15
N GLN A 46 10.65 3.22 -5.79
CA GLN A 46 9.38 2.47 -5.71
C GLN A 46 8.51 2.94 -4.55
N TRP A 47 9.10 3.54 -3.50
CA TRP A 47 8.38 4.00 -2.33
C TRP A 47 7.80 5.39 -2.49
N GLN A 48 6.60 5.57 -2.00
CA GLN A 48 5.92 6.87 -1.95
C GLN A 48 5.07 6.96 -0.67
N TRP A 49 5.01 8.14 -0.11
CA TRP A 49 4.11 8.43 1.00
C TRP A 49 2.69 8.71 0.49
N HIS A 50 1.70 8.41 1.32
CA HIS A 50 0.30 8.71 0.99
C HIS A 50 0.05 10.23 0.97
N GLY A 51 0.65 10.96 1.91
CA GLY A 51 0.66 12.42 1.94
C GLY A 51 2.04 13.02 1.65
N ASN A 52 2.18 14.32 1.91
CA ASN A 52 3.46 15.01 1.77
C ASN A 52 4.47 14.46 2.77
N ILE A 53 5.68 14.21 2.31
CA ILE A 53 6.74 13.60 3.11
C ILE A 53 7.10 14.44 4.34
N ASN A 54 7.35 13.73 5.47
CA ASN A 54 8.04 14.26 6.63
C ASN A 54 9.20 13.31 6.96
N GLU A 55 10.41 13.85 7.01
CA GLU A 55 11.63 13.07 7.26
C GLU A 55 11.62 12.35 8.61
N LYS A 56 10.81 12.80 9.58
CA LYS A 56 10.67 12.18 10.89
C LYS A 56 9.80 10.93 10.90
N TRP A 57 9.19 10.56 9.80
CA TRP A 57 8.30 9.39 9.75
C TRP A 57 9.03 8.05 9.70
N HIS A 58 10.30 8.07 9.28
CA HIS A 58 11.06 6.84 9.12
C HIS A 58 12.54 6.99 9.42
N TYR A 59 13.19 5.84 9.57
CA TYR A 59 14.63 5.68 9.61
C TYR A 59 15.01 4.38 8.90
N CYS A 60 15.88 4.46 7.90
CA CYS A 60 16.46 3.29 7.26
C CYS A 60 17.73 2.87 8.00
N ASN A 61 17.85 1.59 8.36
CA ASN A 61 19.06 1.02 8.94
C ASN A 61 19.71 0.05 7.95
N PRO A 62 20.67 0.52 7.13
CA PRO A 62 21.30 -0.32 6.11
C PRO A 62 22.20 -1.42 6.69
N THR A 63 22.68 -1.27 7.92
CA THR A 63 23.54 -2.25 8.56
C THR A 63 22.79 -3.54 8.91
N ASP A 64 21.58 -3.39 9.44
CA ASP A 64 20.74 -4.51 9.87
C ASP A 64 19.62 -4.83 8.88
N GLY A 65 19.51 -4.07 7.78
CA GLY A 65 18.55 -4.32 6.71
C GLY A 65 17.08 -4.18 7.16
N TYR A 66 16.71 -3.01 7.71
CA TYR A 66 15.32 -2.73 8.04
C TYR A 66 14.96 -1.25 7.91
N ILE A 67 13.69 -0.98 7.74
CA ILE A 67 13.11 0.34 7.94
C ILE A 67 12.38 0.40 9.27
N ARG A 68 12.57 1.48 10.02
CA ARG A 68 11.75 1.82 11.19
C ARG A 68 10.74 2.88 10.77
N LEU A 69 9.48 2.61 10.97
CA LEU A 69 8.40 3.58 10.85
C LEU A 69 7.99 4.03 12.25
N TYR A 70 7.85 5.34 12.42
CA TYR A 70 7.39 5.91 13.67
C TYR A 70 5.89 6.11 13.61
N SER A 71 5.18 5.68 14.67
CA SER A 71 3.75 5.93 14.82
C SER A 71 3.50 7.40 15.05
N TYR A 72 2.74 8.01 14.16
CA TYR A 72 2.29 9.38 14.30
C TYR A 72 0.81 9.41 14.67
N PRO A 73 0.37 10.45 15.45
CA PRO A 73 -1.04 10.63 15.74
C PRO A 73 -1.85 10.74 14.45
N VAL A 74 -2.99 10.08 14.42
CA VAL A 74 -3.97 10.29 13.35
C VAL A 74 -4.58 11.69 13.49
N PRO A 75 -5.14 12.28 12.41
CA PRO A 75 -5.85 13.55 12.50
C PRO A 75 -7.01 13.51 13.50
N ASP A 76 -7.40 14.67 14.06
CA ASP A 76 -8.52 14.78 15.02
C ASP A 76 -9.86 14.33 14.42
N ASP A 77 -10.04 14.51 13.12
CA ASP A 77 -11.22 14.10 12.35
C ASP A 77 -11.08 12.71 11.69
N TYR A 78 -10.10 11.90 12.15
CA TYR A 78 -9.79 10.57 11.63
C TYR A 78 -11.03 9.68 11.57
N LYS A 79 -11.21 9.04 10.42
CA LYS A 79 -12.24 8.04 10.17
C LYS A 79 -11.65 6.71 9.71
N SER A 80 -10.58 6.77 8.94
CA SER A 80 -9.95 5.60 8.34
C SER A 80 -8.50 5.89 7.92
N LEU A 81 -7.76 4.86 7.48
CA LEU A 81 -6.39 5.03 6.99
C LEU A 81 -6.29 5.94 5.76
N TRP A 82 -7.40 6.26 5.11
CA TRP A 82 -7.43 7.25 4.03
C TRP A 82 -6.97 8.63 4.51
N ASP A 83 -7.19 8.95 5.76
CA ASP A 83 -6.84 10.24 6.37
C ASP A 83 -5.39 10.29 6.88
N VAL A 84 -4.67 9.15 6.82
CA VAL A 84 -3.32 9.00 7.38
C VAL A 84 -2.26 9.31 6.34
N SER A 85 -1.53 10.41 6.50
CA SER A 85 -0.52 10.85 5.53
C SER A 85 0.76 10.00 5.50
N ASN A 86 1.12 9.36 6.61
CA ASN A 86 2.37 8.62 6.78
C ASN A 86 2.26 7.11 6.44
N LEU A 87 1.39 6.74 5.51
CA LEU A 87 1.44 5.42 4.89
C LEU A 87 2.59 5.37 3.88
N LEU A 88 3.47 4.39 4.01
CA LEU A 88 4.56 4.16 3.07
C LEU A 88 4.16 3.08 2.07
N MET A 89 3.96 3.45 0.83
CA MET A 89 3.27 2.65 -0.17
C MET A 89 4.12 2.41 -1.41
N GLN A 90 3.82 1.31 -2.11
CA GLN A 90 4.25 1.05 -3.49
C GLN A 90 3.02 0.91 -4.40
N LYS A 91 3.20 1.14 -5.69
CA LYS A 91 2.19 0.77 -6.69
C LYS A 91 2.11 -0.75 -6.81
N VAL A 92 0.92 -1.26 -7.07
CA VAL A 92 0.70 -2.68 -7.39
C VAL A 92 1.53 -3.05 -8.63
N PRO A 93 2.45 -4.03 -8.53
CA PRO A 93 3.40 -4.33 -9.60
C PRO A 93 2.79 -5.17 -10.72
N ALA A 94 1.76 -5.95 -10.42
CA ALA A 94 1.13 -6.89 -11.34
C ALA A 94 -0.29 -7.24 -10.91
N PRO A 95 -1.14 -7.78 -11.80
CA PRO A 95 -2.48 -8.24 -11.44
C PRO A 95 -2.49 -9.40 -10.43
N SER A 96 -1.40 -10.16 -10.36
CA SER A 96 -1.20 -11.21 -9.36
C SER A 96 0.20 -11.12 -8.78
N PHE A 97 0.31 -11.04 -7.47
CA PHE A 97 1.58 -11.00 -6.74
C PHE A 97 1.39 -11.39 -5.28
N THR A 98 2.50 -11.63 -4.59
CA THR A 98 2.52 -11.85 -3.15
C THR A 98 3.52 -10.89 -2.50
N ALA A 99 3.03 -10.06 -1.60
CA ALA A 99 3.86 -9.21 -0.75
C ALA A 99 3.96 -9.81 0.65
N THR A 100 5.18 -9.92 1.17
CA THR A 100 5.43 -10.45 2.52
C THR A 100 6.40 -9.53 3.23
N THR A 101 6.11 -9.20 4.49
CA THR A 101 7.03 -8.44 5.34
C THR A 101 7.15 -9.08 6.72
N LYS A 102 8.32 -8.95 7.33
CA LYS A 102 8.52 -9.22 8.75
C LYS A 102 8.33 -7.92 9.50
N LEU A 103 7.43 -7.90 10.45
CA LEU A 103 7.13 -6.76 11.31
C LEU A 103 7.59 -7.07 12.73
N LYS A 104 8.36 -6.15 13.33
CA LYS A 104 8.60 -6.09 14.76
C LYS A 104 7.92 -4.84 15.31
N PHE A 105 6.88 -5.04 16.11
CA PHE A 105 6.10 -3.96 16.69
C PHE A 105 6.57 -3.65 18.10
N SER A 106 6.97 -2.41 18.35
CA SER A 106 7.48 -1.96 19.65
C SER A 106 6.71 -0.73 20.13
N PRO A 107 5.43 -0.91 20.51
CA PRO A 107 4.58 0.20 20.93
C PRO A 107 5.05 0.75 22.28
N ILE A 108 4.67 1.98 22.55
CA ILE A 108 4.77 2.56 23.89
C ILE A 108 3.57 2.07 24.69
N GLU A 109 3.80 1.36 25.78
CA GLU A 109 2.77 0.65 26.55
C GLU A 109 1.56 1.53 26.93
N LYS A 110 1.82 2.79 27.28
CA LYS A 110 0.75 3.74 27.65
C LYS A 110 -0.11 4.23 26.48
N TYR A 111 0.37 4.08 25.22
CA TYR A 111 -0.38 4.51 24.05
C TYR A 111 -1.20 3.35 23.46
N LYS A 112 -2.39 3.15 24.02
CA LYS A 112 -3.34 2.16 23.51
C LYS A 112 -3.91 2.63 22.18
N GLY A 113 -4.17 1.67 21.28
CA GLY A 113 -4.60 1.96 19.91
C GLY A 113 -3.45 2.28 18.93
N GLU A 114 -2.19 2.32 19.41
CA GLU A 114 -1.03 2.37 18.51
C GLU A 114 -1.00 1.11 17.65
N ARG A 115 -0.86 1.27 16.32
CA ARG A 115 -0.89 0.14 15.40
C ARG A 115 0.12 0.25 14.26
N ALA A 116 0.57 -0.92 13.77
CA ALA A 116 1.41 -1.03 12.60
C ALA A 116 1.05 -2.27 11.78
N GLY A 117 1.24 -2.21 10.45
CA GLY A 117 0.87 -3.34 9.60
C GLY A 117 1.06 -3.14 8.12
N LEU A 118 0.44 -4.05 7.37
CA LEU A 118 0.40 -4.11 5.92
C LEU A 118 -0.98 -3.66 5.44
N VAL A 119 -1.03 -2.83 4.40
CA VAL A 119 -2.26 -2.33 3.79
C VAL A 119 -2.23 -2.52 2.28
N VAL A 120 -3.36 -2.85 1.69
CA VAL A 120 -3.63 -2.76 0.24
C VAL A 120 -4.78 -1.78 0.05
N MET A 121 -4.59 -0.78 -0.79
CA MET A 121 -5.45 0.40 -0.84
C MET A 121 -5.66 0.90 -2.27
N GLY A 122 -6.93 1.04 -2.61
CA GLY A 122 -7.44 1.90 -3.67
C GLY A 122 -8.32 2.99 -3.05
N MET A 123 -9.53 3.21 -3.55
CA MET A 123 -10.57 3.99 -2.85
C MET A 123 -11.20 3.22 -1.69
N ASP A 124 -11.16 1.90 -1.79
CA ASP A 124 -11.40 0.94 -0.72
C ASP A 124 -10.05 0.41 -0.22
N TYR A 125 -9.97 -0.11 1.00
CA TYR A 125 -8.76 -0.81 1.46
C TYR A 125 -9.04 -1.97 2.40
N ALA A 126 -8.07 -2.88 2.47
CA ALA A 126 -7.94 -3.85 3.54
C ALA A 126 -6.56 -3.71 4.19
N ALA A 127 -6.51 -3.84 5.50
CA ALA A 127 -5.26 -3.81 6.26
C ALA A 127 -5.17 -4.99 7.22
N LEU A 128 -3.96 -5.45 7.44
CA LEU A 128 -3.60 -6.43 8.47
C LEU A 128 -2.63 -5.77 9.42
N ALA A 129 -3.10 -5.37 10.58
CA ALA A 129 -2.34 -4.55 11.52
C ALA A 129 -2.34 -5.15 12.93
N ILE A 130 -1.18 -5.10 13.58
CA ILE A 130 -1.00 -5.37 15.00
C ILE A 130 -1.28 -4.07 15.77
N GLU A 131 -2.05 -4.18 16.84
CA GLU A 131 -2.47 -3.06 17.69
C GLU A 131 -2.12 -3.33 19.15
N ASN A 132 -1.69 -2.28 19.86
CA ASN A 132 -1.49 -2.26 21.30
C ASN A 132 -2.81 -1.99 22.00
N THR A 133 -3.44 -3.04 22.54
CA THR A 133 -4.73 -2.97 23.25
C THR A 133 -4.56 -3.19 24.76
N ASP A 134 -5.61 -2.94 25.54
CA ASP A 134 -5.62 -3.26 26.98
C ASP A 134 -5.43 -4.76 27.25
N ASN A 135 -5.80 -5.60 26.29
CA ASN A 135 -5.68 -7.06 26.37
C ASN A 135 -4.38 -7.60 25.74
N GLY A 136 -3.40 -6.74 25.48
CA GLY A 136 -2.14 -7.10 24.83
C GLY A 136 -2.13 -6.80 23.34
N LEU A 137 -1.26 -7.49 22.59
CA LEU A 137 -1.09 -7.28 21.15
C LEU A 137 -2.14 -8.07 20.38
N VAL A 138 -2.92 -7.38 19.58
CA VAL A 138 -3.98 -7.98 18.75
C VAL A 138 -3.67 -7.69 17.27
N LEU A 139 -3.62 -8.74 16.47
CA LEU A 139 -3.53 -8.65 15.02
C LEU A 139 -4.93 -8.76 14.42
N SER A 140 -5.33 -7.76 13.66
CA SER A 140 -6.67 -7.70 13.06
C SER A 140 -6.60 -7.48 11.55
N GLN A 141 -7.42 -8.21 10.81
CA GLN A 141 -7.74 -7.87 9.44
C GLN A 141 -8.97 -6.96 9.44
N VAL A 142 -8.80 -5.76 8.89
CA VAL A 142 -9.85 -4.76 8.76
C VAL A 142 -10.06 -4.41 7.30
N GLU A 143 -11.26 -3.93 6.99
CA GLU A 143 -11.57 -3.35 5.68
C GLU A 143 -12.31 -2.02 5.83
N CYS A 144 -12.15 -1.15 4.85
CA CYS A 144 -12.91 0.09 4.73
C CYS A 144 -13.36 0.26 3.29
N LEU A 145 -14.65 0.13 3.06
CA LEU A 145 -15.26 0.38 1.75
C LEU A 145 -15.65 1.85 1.64
N LYS A 146 -15.35 2.47 0.48
CA LYS A 146 -15.56 3.91 0.25
C LYS A 146 -14.79 4.79 1.25
N ALA A 147 -13.55 4.42 1.52
CA ALA A 147 -12.68 5.17 2.43
C ALA A 147 -12.51 6.61 1.97
N ASP A 148 -12.41 6.85 0.65
CA ASP A 148 -12.37 8.18 0.03
C ASP A 148 -13.63 9.04 0.27
N LYS A 149 -14.71 8.44 0.79
CA LYS A 149 -15.97 9.10 1.17
C LYS A 149 -16.12 9.27 2.68
N GLY A 150 -15.07 8.95 3.45
CA GLY A 150 -15.09 9.10 4.90
C GLY A 150 -15.81 7.97 5.64
N SER A 151 -15.85 6.77 5.08
CA SER A 151 -16.32 5.59 5.79
C SER A 151 -15.30 5.16 6.86
N THR A 152 -15.79 4.43 7.85
CA THR A 152 -14.98 3.85 8.94
C THR A 152 -14.63 2.40 8.66
N GLU A 153 -13.61 1.90 9.36
CA GLU A 153 -13.16 0.52 9.29
C GLU A 153 -14.14 -0.48 9.91
N THR A 154 -14.14 -1.68 9.36
CA THR A 154 -14.81 -2.86 9.93
C THR A 154 -13.78 -3.95 10.16
N ALA A 155 -13.68 -4.45 11.39
CA ALA A 155 -12.84 -5.60 11.69
C ALA A 155 -13.56 -6.89 11.28
N ASN A 156 -12.86 -7.74 10.50
CA ASN A 156 -13.39 -9.02 10.04
C ASN A 156 -12.95 -10.19 10.91
N GLU A 157 -11.68 -10.20 11.31
CA GLU A 157 -11.11 -11.25 12.14
C GLU A 157 -9.92 -10.71 12.93
N SER A 158 -9.75 -11.19 14.16
CA SER A 158 -8.67 -10.78 15.04
C SER A 158 -8.06 -11.96 15.78
N VAL A 159 -6.78 -11.88 16.08
CA VAL A 159 -6.04 -12.88 16.85
C VAL A 159 -5.08 -12.22 17.84
N THR A 160 -5.05 -12.70 19.07
CA THR A 160 -4.06 -12.23 20.06
C THR A 160 -2.70 -12.82 19.78
N LEU A 161 -1.68 -11.98 19.69
CA LEU A 161 -0.29 -12.38 19.52
C LEU A 161 0.43 -12.49 20.86
N LYS A 162 1.25 -13.54 20.99
CA LYS A 162 2.11 -13.73 22.19
C LYS A 162 3.39 -12.92 22.14
N ASN A 163 3.85 -12.61 20.92
CA ASN A 163 5.12 -11.92 20.66
C ASN A 163 4.85 -10.69 19.80
N ASN A 164 5.77 -9.76 19.84
CA ASN A 164 5.74 -8.53 19.06
C ASN A 164 6.35 -8.65 17.65
N GLU A 165 6.75 -9.86 17.24
CA GLU A 165 7.21 -10.16 15.88
C GLU A 165 6.18 -11.02 15.15
N VAL A 166 5.87 -10.63 13.91
CA VAL A 166 4.93 -11.33 13.04
C VAL A 166 5.31 -11.12 11.58
N TYR A 167 5.07 -12.12 10.75
CA TYR A 167 5.15 -12.00 9.30
C TYR A 167 3.74 -11.75 8.76
N LEU A 168 3.60 -10.70 7.97
CA LEU A 168 2.36 -10.32 7.31
C LEU A 168 2.48 -10.57 5.81
N ARG A 169 1.40 -11.05 5.20
CA ARG A 169 1.37 -11.34 3.78
C ARG A 169 0.05 -10.91 3.17
N ALA A 170 0.12 -10.23 2.04
CA ALA A 170 -0.98 -10.01 1.13
C ALA A 170 -0.75 -10.83 -0.14
N GLN A 171 -1.65 -11.73 -0.47
CA GLN A 171 -1.67 -12.47 -1.73
C GLN A 171 -2.75 -11.87 -2.60
N VAL A 172 -2.33 -11.27 -3.69
CA VAL A 172 -3.20 -10.63 -4.69
C VAL A 172 -3.27 -11.53 -5.91
N THR A 173 -4.48 -11.81 -6.38
CA THR A 173 -4.73 -12.74 -7.47
C THR A 173 -5.80 -12.19 -8.41
N ALA A 174 -5.48 -12.11 -9.69
CA ALA A 174 -6.46 -11.86 -10.74
C ALA A 174 -7.31 -13.10 -10.95
N THR A 175 -8.63 -12.97 -10.88
CA THR A 175 -9.56 -14.11 -11.01
C THR A 175 -9.77 -14.54 -12.47
N GLY A 176 -9.38 -13.68 -13.42
CA GLY A 176 -9.71 -13.85 -14.84
C GLY A 176 -11.08 -13.30 -15.23
N GLU A 177 -11.93 -12.97 -14.27
CA GLU A 177 -13.20 -12.29 -14.50
C GLU A 177 -12.98 -10.83 -14.89
N LYS A 178 -13.90 -10.31 -15.72
CA LYS A 178 -13.89 -8.92 -16.15
C LYS A 178 -15.24 -8.28 -15.82
N ILE A 179 -15.20 -7.07 -15.31
CA ILE A 179 -16.37 -6.24 -15.05
C ILE A 179 -16.37 -5.03 -15.98
N SER A 180 -17.53 -4.64 -16.44
CA SER A 180 -17.66 -3.41 -17.24
C SER A 180 -17.34 -2.20 -16.39
N ASN A 181 -16.55 -1.27 -16.92
CA ASN A 181 -16.24 0.00 -16.28
C ASN A 181 -17.03 1.16 -16.89
N SER A 182 -16.96 2.33 -16.25
CA SER A 182 -17.70 3.53 -16.65
C SER A 182 -17.25 4.12 -18.00
N GLU A 183 -16.09 3.71 -18.50
CA GLU A 183 -15.50 4.20 -19.76
C GLU A 183 -15.81 3.28 -20.95
N GLY A 184 -16.65 2.27 -20.75
CA GLY A 184 -17.04 1.31 -21.78
C GLY A 184 -16.01 0.19 -22.02
N GLY A 185 -15.00 0.11 -21.17
CA GLY A 185 -14.02 -0.98 -21.14
C GLY A 185 -14.37 -2.06 -20.13
N HIS A 186 -13.38 -2.88 -19.82
CA HIS A 186 -13.49 -3.93 -18.80
C HIS A 186 -12.30 -3.88 -17.85
N ASP A 187 -12.59 -3.91 -16.56
CA ASP A 187 -11.59 -4.06 -15.52
C ASP A 187 -11.45 -5.51 -15.10
N LEU A 188 -10.23 -5.91 -14.78
CA LEU A 188 -9.94 -7.23 -14.26
C LEU A 188 -10.34 -7.30 -12.79
N VAL A 189 -11.07 -8.33 -12.40
CA VAL A 189 -11.36 -8.58 -10.99
C VAL A 189 -10.12 -9.12 -10.31
N VAL A 190 -9.66 -8.40 -9.30
CA VAL A 190 -8.46 -8.71 -8.51
C VAL A 190 -8.84 -8.88 -7.05
N MET A 191 -8.50 -10.01 -6.47
CA MET A 191 -8.80 -10.35 -5.07
C MET A 191 -7.54 -10.37 -4.24
N CYS A 192 -7.63 -9.91 -3.00
CA CYS A 192 -6.56 -9.94 -2.01
C CYS A 192 -6.97 -10.78 -0.81
N GLN A 193 -6.19 -11.79 -0.48
CA GLN A 193 -6.29 -12.54 0.76
C GLN A 193 -5.09 -12.25 1.66
N MET A 194 -5.35 -11.98 2.93
CA MET A 194 -4.31 -11.72 3.90
C MET A 194 -3.97 -12.96 4.74
N TYR A 195 -2.71 -13.04 5.12
CA TYR A 195 -2.17 -14.13 5.94
C TYR A 195 -1.18 -13.58 6.95
N TYR A 196 -1.01 -14.29 8.05
CA TYR A 196 0.04 -14.04 9.02
C TYR A 196 0.81 -15.30 9.38
N SER A 197 2.01 -15.12 9.91
CA SER A 197 2.83 -16.20 10.43
C SER A 197 3.67 -15.72 11.62
N THR A 198 3.77 -16.53 12.67
CA THR A 198 4.62 -16.25 13.83
C THR A 198 6.04 -16.80 13.68
N ASN A 199 6.33 -17.55 12.61
CA ASN A 199 7.64 -18.17 12.37
C ASN A 199 8.20 -17.97 10.96
N GLY A 200 7.49 -17.25 10.09
CA GLY A 200 7.86 -16.98 8.71
C GLY A 200 7.76 -18.18 7.76
N LYS A 201 7.38 -19.37 8.25
CA LYS A 201 7.33 -20.60 7.45
C LYS A 201 5.91 -21.04 7.16
N LYS A 202 5.06 -21.11 8.19
CA LYS A 202 3.66 -21.53 8.07
C LYS A 202 2.76 -20.31 8.18
N PHE A 203 2.11 -19.95 7.08
CA PHE A 203 1.15 -18.85 7.00
C PHE A 203 -0.27 -19.36 7.24
N GLN A 204 -1.02 -18.61 8.03
CA GLN A 204 -2.43 -18.85 8.33
C GLN A 204 -3.26 -17.73 7.69
N LYS A 205 -4.35 -18.10 7.03
CA LYS A 205 -5.32 -17.15 6.49
C LYS A 205 -5.95 -16.38 7.64
N ILE A 206 -6.21 -15.09 7.44
CA ILE A 206 -6.93 -14.24 8.37
C ILE A 206 -7.86 -13.31 7.61
N GLY A 207 -9.07 -13.16 8.13
CA GLY A 207 -10.11 -12.31 7.58
C GLY A 207 -10.70 -12.80 6.26
N LYS A 208 -11.42 -11.91 5.61
CA LYS A 208 -12.11 -12.16 4.34
C LYS A 208 -11.23 -11.81 3.15
N GLU A 209 -11.54 -12.40 2.01
CA GLU A 209 -11.05 -11.88 0.73
C GLU A 209 -11.61 -10.48 0.48
N PHE A 210 -10.73 -9.62 -0.02
CA PHE A 210 -11.02 -8.23 -0.33
C PHE A 210 -10.83 -8.00 -1.82
N GLN A 211 -11.81 -7.39 -2.49
CA GLN A 211 -11.66 -6.99 -3.89
C GLN A 211 -10.82 -5.73 -3.97
N LEU A 212 -9.61 -5.84 -4.51
CA LEU A 212 -8.72 -4.71 -4.75
C LEU A 212 -9.21 -3.95 -5.99
N LYS A 213 -9.54 -2.70 -5.79
CA LYS A 213 -9.96 -1.76 -6.84
C LYS A 213 -8.93 -0.65 -6.99
N GLU A 214 -9.11 0.14 -8.03
CA GLU A 214 -8.27 1.30 -8.32
C GLU A 214 -8.32 2.35 -7.20
N GLY A 215 -7.24 3.11 -7.08
CA GLY A 215 -7.21 4.36 -6.33
C GLY A 215 -7.65 5.51 -7.22
N LYS A 216 -8.01 6.63 -6.61
CA LYS A 216 -8.39 7.84 -7.31
C LYS A 216 -7.22 8.35 -8.15
N TRP A 217 -7.32 8.30 -9.47
CA TRP A 217 -6.34 8.78 -10.47
C TRP A 217 -5.04 7.99 -10.62
N ILE A 218 -4.67 7.10 -9.70
CA ILE A 218 -3.31 6.55 -9.61
C ILE A 218 -3.23 5.02 -9.47
N GLY A 219 -4.34 4.30 -9.62
CA GLY A 219 -4.38 2.86 -9.41
C GLY A 219 -4.27 2.48 -7.91
N ALA A 220 -4.20 1.17 -7.66
CA ALA A 220 -4.05 0.64 -6.31
C ALA A 220 -2.59 0.65 -5.85
N LYS A 221 -2.41 0.64 -4.54
CA LYS A 221 -1.12 0.59 -3.84
C LYS A 221 -1.16 -0.48 -2.75
N PHE A 222 0.02 -0.87 -2.29
CA PHE A 222 0.19 -1.66 -1.08
C PHE A 222 1.40 -1.13 -0.30
N GLY A 223 1.47 -1.38 0.98
CA GLY A 223 2.57 -0.89 1.80
C GLY A 223 2.30 -0.96 3.29
N PHE A 224 2.89 -0.05 4.03
CA PHE A 224 2.95 -0.08 5.47
C PHE A 224 2.18 1.05 6.12
N VAL A 225 1.62 0.76 7.28
CA VAL A 225 1.03 1.73 8.20
C VAL A 225 1.75 1.68 9.53
N ALA A 226 1.97 2.84 10.15
CA ALA A 226 2.36 3.00 11.54
C ALA A 226 1.69 4.27 12.07
N CYS A 227 0.69 4.14 12.93
CA CYS A 227 -0.06 5.26 13.46
C CYS A 227 -0.48 5.01 14.92
N GLN A 228 -0.82 6.08 15.61
CA GLN A 228 -1.37 6.07 16.95
C GLN A 228 -2.65 6.92 17.00
N PRO A 229 -3.52 6.74 17.99
CA PRO A 229 -4.68 7.59 18.17
C PRO A 229 -4.32 9.06 18.21
N ALA A 230 -5.30 9.94 17.93
CA ALA A 230 -5.16 11.38 18.13
C ALA A 230 -4.73 11.67 19.56
N ALA A 231 -3.95 12.74 19.75
CA ALA A 231 -3.36 13.11 21.05
C ALA A 231 -4.40 13.69 22.01
#